data_839737ab645bfc76663a1e72cd6add9e
#
_entry.id   839737ab645bfc76663a1e72cd6add9e
#
_cell.length_a   1.000
_cell.length_b   1.000
_cell.length_c   1.000
_cell.angle_alpha   90.00
_cell.angle_beta   90.00
_cell.angle_gamma   90.00
#
_symmetry.space_group_name_H-M   'P 1'
#
loop_
_entity.id
_entity.type
_entity.pdbx_description
1 polymer ?
#
loop_
_entity_poly.entity_id
_entity_poly.type
_entity_poly.pdbx_seq_one_letter_code
_entity_poly.pdbx_strand_id
1 'polypeptide(L)'
;MDWNEELKTFILNHRNDDPINLALQQNKYPHLDMKFVAQQIEGYRMAQDKLPSIALCDDFIYPPKLNREQCSSETTALFKAMEYTKDKHIVDITGGLGIDSIFMARYAKTVNYIEQNEELHNIATHNFKALKLDNIADHC
;
A
#
# COMPACT_ATOMS: atom_id res chain seq x y z
N MET A 1 -11.32 -5.58 -7.59
CA MET A 1 -10.31 -6.54 -7.09
C MET A 1 -10.90 -7.23 -5.87
N ASP A 2 -10.88 -8.55 -5.83
CA ASP A 2 -11.50 -9.32 -4.74
C ASP A 2 -10.41 -9.75 -3.74
N TRP A 3 -10.07 -8.83 -2.83
CA TRP A 3 -9.12 -9.08 -1.74
C TRP A 3 -9.83 -9.92 -0.67
N ASN A 4 -9.62 -11.24 -0.69
CA ASN A 4 -10.25 -12.18 0.22
C ASN A 4 -9.21 -13.04 0.96
N GLU A 5 -9.65 -13.78 1.98
CA GLU A 5 -8.78 -14.58 2.84
C GLU A 5 -8.03 -15.70 2.09
N GLU A 6 -8.62 -16.27 1.03
CA GLU A 6 -7.96 -17.30 0.22
C GLU A 6 -6.76 -16.71 -0.53
N LEU A 7 -6.97 -15.58 -1.24
CA LEU A 7 -5.92 -14.87 -1.98
C LEU A 7 -4.81 -14.41 -1.05
N LYS A 8 -5.18 -13.81 0.09
CA LYS A 8 -4.24 -13.36 1.12
C LYS A 8 -3.39 -14.52 1.65
N THR A 9 -4.04 -15.61 2.05
CA THR A 9 -3.34 -16.81 2.54
C THR A 9 -2.38 -17.37 1.49
N PHE A 10 -2.79 -17.40 0.24
CA PHE A 10 -1.92 -17.84 -0.86
C PHE A 10 -0.68 -16.95 -0.98
N ILE A 11 -0.85 -15.62 -1.00
CA ILE A 11 0.26 -14.66 -1.07
C ILE A 11 1.22 -14.83 0.11
N LEU A 12 0.70 -14.95 1.34
CA LEU A 12 1.50 -15.12 2.55
C LEU A 12 2.37 -16.39 2.48
N ASN A 13 1.80 -17.51 2.02
CA ASN A 13 2.50 -18.78 1.92
C ASN A 13 3.58 -18.80 0.81
N HIS A 14 3.48 -17.91 -0.19
CA HIS A 14 4.37 -17.87 -1.34
C HIS A 14 5.29 -16.64 -1.37
N ARG A 15 5.40 -15.89 -0.25
CA ARG A 15 6.24 -14.65 -0.17
C ARG A 15 7.71 -14.86 -0.55
N ASN A 16 8.22 -16.08 -0.37
CA ASN A 16 9.61 -16.42 -0.69
C ASN A 16 9.80 -17.00 -2.09
N ASP A 17 8.71 -17.29 -2.80
CA ASP A 17 8.76 -17.86 -4.14
C ASP A 17 9.07 -16.81 -5.19
N ASP A 18 9.64 -17.23 -6.34
CA ASP A 18 9.94 -16.32 -7.44
C ASP A 18 8.64 -15.78 -8.06
N PRO A 19 8.38 -14.45 -8.00
CA PRO A 19 7.14 -13.86 -8.49
C PRO A 19 6.97 -14.04 -10.01
N ILE A 20 8.06 -14.09 -10.80
CA ILE A 20 7.98 -14.33 -12.25
C ILE A 20 7.48 -15.75 -12.51
N ASN A 21 8.04 -16.74 -11.82
CA ASN A 21 7.60 -18.11 -11.93
C ASN A 21 6.14 -18.30 -11.48
N LEU A 22 5.71 -17.60 -10.44
CA LEU A 22 4.31 -17.62 -9.99
C LEU A 22 3.38 -17.01 -11.03
N ALA A 23 3.74 -15.88 -11.64
CA ALA A 23 2.91 -15.25 -12.68
C ALA A 23 2.65 -16.18 -13.89
N LEU A 24 3.57 -17.10 -14.18
CA LEU A 24 3.43 -18.09 -15.26
C LEU A 24 2.52 -19.27 -14.91
N GLN A 25 2.11 -19.43 -13.65
CA GLN A 25 1.30 -20.56 -13.17
C GLN A 25 -0.21 -20.33 -13.24
N GLN A 26 -0.69 -19.40 -14.07
CA GLN A 26 -2.14 -19.10 -14.20
C GLN A 26 -2.97 -20.35 -14.51
N ASN A 27 -2.47 -21.27 -15.34
CA ASN A 27 -3.17 -22.52 -15.67
C ASN A 27 -3.28 -23.49 -14.47
N LYS A 28 -2.34 -23.41 -13.51
CA LYS A 28 -2.35 -24.23 -12.29
C LYS A 28 -3.34 -23.70 -11.25
N TYR A 29 -3.53 -22.39 -11.23
CA TYR A 29 -4.40 -21.68 -10.29
C TYR A 29 -5.42 -20.80 -11.04
N PRO A 30 -6.38 -21.40 -11.78
CA PRO A 30 -7.28 -20.65 -12.67
C PRO A 30 -8.25 -19.71 -11.94
N HIS A 31 -8.45 -19.92 -10.63
CA HIS A 31 -9.31 -19.13 -9.74
C HIS A 31 -8.60 -17.92 -9.09
N LEU A 32 -7.27 -17.82 -9.27
CA LEU A 32 -6.48 -16.69 -8.75
C LEU A 32 -5.90 -15.87 -9.91
N ASP A 33 -5.79 -14.56 -9.73
CA ASP A 33 -5.01 -13.71 -10.64
C ASP A 33 -3.53 -13.81 -10.27
N MET A 34 -2.79 -14.68 -10.95
CA MET A 34 -1.38 -14.94 -10.67
C MET A 34 -0.46 -13.76 -10.98
N LYS A 35 -0.86 -12.84 -11.87
CA LYS A 35 -0.14 -11.58 -12.10
C LYS A 35 -0.28 -10.66 -10.90
N PHE A 36 -1.47 -10.57 -10.36
CA PHE A 36 -1.72 -9.80 -9.14
C PHE A 36 -0.98 -10.41 -7.94
N VAL A 37 -0.99 -11.74 -7.77
CA VAL A 37 -0.19 -12.43 -6.74
C VAL A 37 1.28 -12.05 -6.84
N ALA A 38 1.87 -12.15 -8.03
CA ALA A 38 3.27 -11.76 -8.26
C ALA A 38 3.53 -10.30 -7.91
N GLN A 39 2.62 -9.39 -8.29
CA GLN A 39 2.69 -7.96 -7.94
C GLN A 39 2.72 -7.74 -6.42
N GLN A 40 1.90 -8.46 -5.66
CA GLN A 40 1.86 -8.36 -4.19
C GLN A 40 3.17 -8.84 -3.56
N ILE A 41 3.72 -9.96 -4.03
CA ILE A 41 4.99 -10.51 -3.53
C ILE A 41 6.16 -9.56 -3.84
N GLU A 42 6.23 -9.00 -5.06
CA GLU A 42 7.23 -7.98 -5.39
C GLU A 42 7.09 -6.72 -4.53
N GLY A 43 5.84 -6.29 -4.31
CA GLY A 43 5.53 -5.14 -3.45
C GLY A 43 6.00 -5.35 -2.02
N TYR A 44 5.70 -6.50 -1.44
CA TYR A 44 6.15 -6.89 -0.11
C TYR A 44 7.68 -6.88 0.01
N ARG A 45 8.40 -7.46 -0.96
CA ARG A 45 9.87 -7.46 -0.96
C ARG A 45 10.46 -6.05 -1.01
N MET A 46 9.92 -5.20 -1.88
CA MET A 46 10.31 -3.78 -1.91
C MET A 46 10.04 -3.10 -0.58
N ALA A 47 8.89 -3.39 0.05
CA ALA A 47 8.50 -2.77 1.31
C ALA A 47 9.40 -3.19 2.47
N GLN A 48 9.95 -4.40 2.49
CA GLN A 48 10.91 -4.81 3.52
C GLN A 48 12.12 -3.86 3.61
N ASP A 49 12.57 -3.31 2.49
CA ASP A 49 13.70 -2.38 2.45
C ASP A 49 13.25 -0.90 2.53
N LYS A 50 12.21 -0.54 1.78
CA LYS A 50 11.80 0.86 1.58
C LYS A 50 10.78 1.36 2.61
N LEU A 51 9.90 0.46 3.10
CA LEU A 51 8.74 0.73 3.97
C LEU A 51 8.60 -0.35 5.05
N PRO A 52 9.62 -0.60 5.88
CA PRO A 52 9.65 -1.76 6.78
C PRO A 52 8.46 -1.82 7.75
N SER A 53 7.96 -0.71 8.25
CA SER A 53 6.78 -0.72 9.14
C SER A 53 5.48 -1.08 8.42
N ILE A 54 5.37 -0.77 7.11
CA ILE A 54 4.24 -1.15 6.26
C ILE A 54 4.29 -2.65 5.94
N ALA A 55 5.49 -3.20 5.72
CA ALA A 55 5.67 -4.63 5.44
C ALA A 55 5.18 -5.54 6.57
N LEU A 56 4.97 -5.02 7.78
CA LEU A 56 4.38 -5.76 8.91
C LEU A 56 2.85 -5.91 8.81
N CYS A 57 2.20 -5.17 7.91
CA CYS A 57 0.75 -5.25 7.71
C CYS A 57 0.43 -6.28 6.63
N ASP A 58 -0.07 -7.45 7.03
CA ASP A 58 -0.42 -8.54 6.12
C ASP A 58 -1.62 -8.23 5.20
N ASP A 59 -2.43 -7.24 5.55
CA ASP A 59 -3.56 -6.77 4.76
C ASP A 59 -3.23 -5.62 3.81
N PHE A 60 -1.96 -5.19 3.74
CA PHE A 60 -1.55 -4.10 2.86
C PHE A 60 -1.52 -4.54 1.39
N ILE A 61 -2.21 -3.79 0.53
CA ILE A 61 -2.24 -4.03 -0.93
C ILE A 61 -1.20 -3.12 -1.60
N TYR A 62 -0.30 -3.75 -2.36
CA TYR A 62 0.75 -3.06 -3.11
C TYR A 62 0.28 -2.73 -4.54
N PRO A 63 0.38 -1.48 -4.99
CA PRO A 63 -0.02 -1.07 -6.34
C PRO A 63 0.97 -1.58 -7.40
N PRO A 64 0.70 -1.34 -8.70
CA PRO A 64 1.64 -1.63 -9.78
C PRO A 64 3.03 -1.04 -9.55
N LYS A 65 4.06 -1.65 -10.16
CA LYS A 65 5.48 -1.35 -9.95
C LYS A 65 5.81 0.15 -10.08
N LEU A 66 5.30 0.82 -11.11
CA LEU A 66 5.57 2.24 -11.35
C LEU A 66 5.18 3.12 -10.14
N ASN A 67 4.02 2.87 -9.57
CA ASN A 67 3.52 3.63 -8.41
C ASN A 67 4.35 3.36 -7.16
N ARG A 68 4.83 2.11 -6.97
CA ARG A 68 5.71 1.74 -5.86
C ARG A 68 7.08 2.42 -5.97
N GLU A 69 7.62 2.55 -7.17
CA GLU A 69 8.92 3.21 -7.42
C GLU A 69 8.85 4.71 -7.13
N GLN A 70 7.72 5.35 -7.42
CA GLN A 70 7.50 6.78 -7.23
C GLN A 70 7.15 7.18 -5.79
N CYS A 71 6.74 6.25 -4.92
CA CYS A 71 6.38 6.58 -3.56
C CYS A 71 7.60 6.94 -2.69
N SER A 72 7.38 7.76 -1.67
CA SER A 72 8.39 8.09 -0.65
C SER A 72 8.90 6.84 0.08
N SER A 73 10.17 6.85 0.50
CA SER A 73 10.66 5.89 1.49
C SER A 73 10.07 6.20 2.87
N GLU A 74 10.07 5.22 3.75
CA GLU A 74 9.60 5.39 5.14
C GLU A 74 10.34 6.52 5.86
N THR A 75 11.67 6.58 5.71
CA THR A 75 12.50 7.63 6.32
C THR A 75 12.10 9.02 5.82
N THR A 76 11.87 9.17 4.51
CA THR A 76 11.45 10.45 3.91
C THR A 76 10.04 10.84 4.36
N ALA A 77 9.11 9.90 4.38
CA ALA A 77 7.73 10.14 4.80
C ALA A 77 7.66 10.49 6.30
N LEU A 78 8.41 9.79 7.15
CA LEU A 78 8.52 10.11 8.58
C LEU A 78 9.11 11.50 8.82
N PHE A 79 10.19 11.87 8.12
CA PHE A 79 10.79 13.20 8.25
C PHE A 79 9.76 14.29 7.93
N LYS A 80 9.06 14.18 6.78
CA LYS A 80 8.00 15.13 6.41
C LYS A 80 6.90 15.21 7.47
N ALA A 81 6.46 14.06 7.97
CA ALA A 81 5.39 13.97 8.96
C ALA A 81 5.78 14.67 10.27
N MET A 82 6.96 14.39 10.80
CA MET A 82 7.43 14.97 12.06
C MET A 82 7.66 16.48 11.98
N GLU A 83 8.26 16.95 10.88
CA GLU A 83 8.64 18.36 10.73
C GLU A 83 7.44 19.27 10.40
N TYR A 84 6.49 18.78 9.61
CA TYR A 84 5.50 19.68 8.99
C TYR A 84 4.06 19.46 9.45
N THR A 85 3.70 18.34 10.09
CA THR A 85 2.29 17.98 10.25
C THR A 85 1.77 17.91 11.68
N LYS A 86 2.66 17.99 12.68
CA LYS A 86 2.29 17.86 14.10
C LYS A 86 1.12 18.79 14.49
N ASP A 87 0.05 18.20 15.00
CA ASP A 87 -1.17 18.88 15.48
C ASP A 87 -1.89 19.75 14.43
N LYS A 88 -1.63 19.53 13.13
CA LYS A 88 -2.22 20.29 12.02
C LYS A 88 -3.31 19.49 11.28
N HIS A 89 -4.11 20.22 10.50
CA HIS A 89 -4.99 19.67 9.47
C HIS A 89 -4.26 19.72 8.14
N ILE A 90 -4.08 18.58 7.50
CA ILE A 90 -3.26 18.40 6.30
C ILE A 90 -4.16 18.08 5.12
N VAL A 91 -3.80 18.58 3.94
CA VAL A 91 -4.38 18.17 2.66
C VAL A 91 -3.25 17.64 1.77
N ASP A 92 -3.36 16.39 1.35
CA ASP A 92 -2.47 15.74 0.40
C ASP A 92 -3.19 15.67 -0.96
N ILE A 93 -2.83 16.58 -1.86
CA ILE A 93 -3.48 16.74 -3.19
C ILE A 93 -2.89 15.83 -4.27
N THR A 94 -1.84 15.09 -3.95
CA THR A 94 -1.15 14.17 -4.87
C THR A 94 -0.96 12.82 -4.20
N GLY A 95 -2.02 12.32 -3.61
CA GLY A 95 -2.00 11.22 -2.66
C GLY A 95 -1.30 9.94 -3.15
N GLY A 96 -1.46 9.58 -4.43
CA GLY A 96 -0.82 8.40 -5.00
C GLY A 96 -1.12 7.13 -4.18
N LEU A 97 -0.09 6.39 -3.79
CA LEU A 97 -0.24 5.22 -2.90
C LEU A 97 -0.62 5.60 -1.45
N GLY A 98 -0.61 6.88 -1.10
CA GLY A 98 -0.94 7.35 0.24
C GLY A 98 0.17 7.17 1.28
N ILE A 99 1.41 6.88 0.89
CA ILE A 99 2.50 6.65 1.85
C ILE A 99 2.76 7.89 2.71
N ASP A 100 2.88 9.06 2.11
CA ASP A 100 3.05 10.30 2.88
C ASP A 100 1.85 10.53 3.82
N SER A 101 0.62 10.35 3.35
CA SER A 101 -0.61 10.47 4.14
C SER A 101 -0.64 9.50 5.32
N ILE A 102 -0.21 8.23 5.15
CA ILE A 102 -0.10 7.22 6.20
C ILE A 102 0.82 7.71 7.35
N PHE A 103 1.99 8.23 7.01
CA PHE A 103 2.93 8.70 8.02
C PHE A 103 2.51 10.04 8.63
N MET A 104 1.94 10.95 7.84
CA MET A 104 1.38 12.22 8.32
C MET A 104 0.24 12.00 9.33
N ALA A 105 -0.61 11.00 9.09
CA ALA A 105 -1.72 10.68 9.99
C ALA A 105 -1.30 10.33 11.42
N ARG A 106 -0.05 9.89 11.61
CA ARG A 106 0.50 9.58 12.96
C ARG A 106 0.76 10.83 13.80
N TYR A 107 0.89 12.00 13.19
CA TYR A 107 1.24 13.26 13.85
C TYR A 107 0.20 14.36 13.65
N ALA A 108 -0.54 14.34 12.55
CA ALA A 108 -1.56 15.30 12.22
C ALA A 108 -2.86 15.06 13.01
N LYS A 109 -3.66 16.12 13.18
CA LYS A 109 -5.04 16.00 13.67
C LYS A 109 -5.93 15.29 12.66
N THR A 110 -5.86 15.72 11.40
CA THR A 110 -6.57 15.11 10.27
C THR A 110 -5.74 15.20 9.02
N VAL A 111 -5.89 14.22 8.12
CA VAL A 111 -5.35 14.24 6.77
C VAL A 111 -6.51 14.10 5.80
N ASN A 112 -6.62 15.02 4.83
CA ASN A 112 -7.49 14.89 3.66
C ASN A 112 -6.64 14.39 2.51
N TYR A 113 -6.82 13.14 2.12
CA TYR A 113 -6.14 12.49 1.01
C TYR A 113 -6.98 12.63 -0.26
N ILE A 114 -6.37 13.12 -1.34
CA ILE A 114 -7.01 13.33 -2.64
C ILE A 114 -6.21 12.62 -3.72
N GLU A 115 -6.86 11.72 -4.46
CA GLU A 115 -6.27 10.99 -5.59
C GLU A 115 -7.31 10.83 -6.70
N GLN A 116 -6.98 11.32 -7.91
CA GLN A 116 -7.87 11.29 -9.07
C GLN A 116 -7.90 9.92 -9.78
N ASN A 117 -6.91 9.07 -9.56
CA ASN A 117 -6.89 7.72 -10.11
C ASN A 117 -7.69 6.80 -9.19
N GLU A 118 -8.86 6.35 -9.66
CA GLU A 118 -9.80 5.53 -8.89
C GLU A 118 -9.16 4.22 -8.38
N GLU A 119 -8.30 3.58 -9.17
CA GLU A 119 -7.62 2.34 -8.76
C GLU A 119 -6.67 2.60 -7.58
N LEU A 120 -5.85 3.64 -7.66
CA LEU A 120 -4.94 4.02 -6.57
C LEU A 120 -5.70 4.49 -5.34
N HIS A 121 -6.77 5.27 -5.53
CA HIS A 121 -7.65 5.70 -4.45
C HIS A 121 -8.23 4.50 -3.69
N ASN A 122 -8.77 3.51 -4.40
CA ASN A 122 -9.35 2.31 -3.79
C ASN A 122 -8.30 1.49 -3.02
N ILE A 123 -7.08 1.36 -3.56
CA ILE A 123 -5.97 0.69 -2.87
C ILE A 123 -5.59 1.45 -1.60
N ALA A 124 -5.40 2.77 -1.69
CA ALA A 124 -5.03 3.60 -0.54
C ALA A 124 -6.09 3.57 0.55
N THR A 125 -7.37 3.70 0.20
CA THR A 125 -8.50 3.62 1.14
C THR A 125 -8.54 2.28 1.88
N HIS A 126 -8.32 1.16 1.14
CA HIS A 126 -8.19 -0.15 1.77
C HIS A 126 -7.02 -0.17 2.77
N ASN A 127 -5.86 0.34 2.36
CA ASN A 127 -4.65 0.35 3.17
C ASN A 127 -4.79 1.22 4.44
N PHE A 128 -5.48 2.35 4.36
CA PHE A 128 -5.77 3.19 5.53
C PHE A 128 -6.58 2.42 6.57
N LYS A 129 -7.59 1.67 6.13
CA LYS A 129 -8.42 0.80 7.00
C LYS A 129 -7.60 -0.34 7.59
N ALA A 130 -6.78 -1.03 6.77
CA ALA A 130 -5.90 -2.10 7.22
C ALA A 130 -4.92 -1.64 8.30
N LEU A 131 -4.43 -0.39 8.19
CA LEU A 131 -3.53 0.25 9.16
C LEU A 131 -4.27 0.96 10.32
N LYS A 132 -5.61 0.92 10.35
CA LYS A 132 -6.48 1.54 11.39
C LYS A 132 -6.24 3.05 11.55
N LEU A 133 -6.11 3.76 10.43
CA LEU A 133 -5.91 5.20 10.39
C LEU A 133 -7.26 5.93 10.26
N ASP A 134 -7.90 6.21 11.39
CA ASP A 134 -9.26 6.77 11.43
C ASP A 134 -9.32 8.29 11.21
N ASN A 135 -8.16 8.97 11.17
CA ASN A 135 -8.05 10.42 10.97
C ASN A 135 -7.70 10.82 9.53
N ILE A 136 -7.81 9.89 8.57
CA ILE A 136 -7.69 10.17 7.13
C ILE A 136 -9.09 10.20 6.53
N ALA A 137 -9.44 11.32 5.89
CA ALA A 137 -10.59 11.43 5.00
C ALA A 137 -10.10 11.33 3.56
N ASP A 138 -10.67 10.41 2.79
CA ASP A 138 -10.27 10.10 1.42
C ASP A 138 -11.29 10.62 0.41
N HIS A 139 -10.80 11.20 -0.68
CA HIS A 139 -11.58 11.80 -1.76
C HIS A 139 -11.01 11.39 -3.11
N CYS A 140 -11.90 10.96 -4.03
CA CYS A 140 -11.56 10.64 -5.41
C CYS A 140 -12.05 11.74 -6.35
#